data_aff0cef70c2cd22661673889c999ebb9
#
_entry.id   aff0cef70c2cd22661673889c999ebb9
#
_cell.length_a   1.000
_cell.length_b   1.000
_cell.length_c   1.000
_cell.angle_alpha   90.00
_cell.angle_beta   90.00
_cell.angle_gamma   90.00
#
_symmetry.space_group_name_H-M   'P 1'
#
loop_
_entity.id
_entity.type
_entity.pdbx_description
1 polymer ?
#
loop_
_entity_poly.entity_id
_entity_poly.type
_entity_poly.pdbx_seq_one_letter_code
_entity_poly.pdbx_strand_id
1 'polypeptide(L)'
;VGPDLSNRRTVVNQVLRTPGVRKAIANEAGDDPAAKEKARRDARGYALEIAADISYPTIRVFERLLRWLWTRIYDGVDVAHTERLHEVARDKEVIYVPCHRSHFDYLLLGYVLYEEGLQTPHIAAGINLNLPVVGPILRRGGAFFLRRSFKGNRLYAAVFDAYLDQILQRGYSVEYFVEGTRSRTGRLLAPKGGMLVMTVHSYIKNPKRPIVFVPVYFGYEKLIEGDSFISELSGSEKKKESLFGLVRSIKALRENFGKVYVNIAEPIELDAVLDNLKPDWRDAVPEGGERPPWLSGVVDELGIDIMSNINAAAAVTPISLLAYVLLATPKQKIGAQELKHQLELYLSLMKKFSYSESVTLPDWSPDKIIRHGEKLDVISRTSHPMGDVIHMTEHTAVLMTYFRNNILHLLAVPAAVACCFIQGRELEHAELQRLIRLIYPFMRKELCVKWDYGDIDDVTTQAIEALLQLEILKRGRNKKMLIRPRAGSAKAYQLLMLGQSMVPMLQRFYLVIAILVHHGTGKLTRGQLEALCQQSAERLSMIYGLHSPDFFSKTLFHDFIKKLQDLDVLRRNADGM
;
A
#
# COMPACT_ATOMS: atom_id res chain seq x y z
N VAL A 1 28.00 16.36 -6.32
CA VAL A 1 27.64 17.14 -7.51
C VAL A 1 26.45 16.44 -8.11
N GLY A 2 25.29 17.09 -8.09
CA GLY A 2 24.08 16.52 -8.70
C GLY A 2 24.22 16.33 -10.20
N PRO A 3 23.40 15.49 -10.83
CA PRO A 3 23.41 15.29 -12.27
C PRO A 3 23.11 16.59 -13.00
N ASP A 4 23.59 16.68 -14.25
CA ASP A 4 23.43 17.84 -15.12
C ASP A 4 21.91 18.21 -15.26
N LEU A 5 21.52 19.37 -14.75
CA LEU A 5 20.18 19.92 -14.89
C LEU A 5 19.98 20.42 -16.32
N SER A 6 19.91 19.49 -17.26
CA SER A 6 19.66 19.83 -18.67
C SER A 6 18.32 20.55 -18.81
N ASN A 7 18.34 21.69 -19.51
CA ASN A 7 17.13 22.41 -19.88
C ASN A 7 16.13 21.44 -20.56
N ARG A 8 14.86 21.50 -20.19
CA ARG A 8 13.77 20.69 -20.75
C ARG A 8 13.80 20.60 -22.28
N ARG A 9 14.15 21.70 -22.97
CA ARG A 9 14.27 21.71 -24.43
C ARG A 9 15.37 20.76 -24.94
N THR A 10 16.48 20.68 -24.22
CA THR A 10 17.59 19.76 -24.54
C THR A 10 17.13 18.32 -24.41
N VAL A 11 16.47 17.96 -23.31
CA VAL A 11 15.91 16.61 -23.09
C VAL A 11 14.91 16.24 -24.18
N VAL A 12 13.97 17.11 -24.49
CA VAL A 12 12.98 16.90 -25.57
C VAL A 12 13.65 16.66 -26.92
N ASN A 13 14.66 17.47 -27.28
CA ASN A 13 15.38 17.29 -28.53
C ASN A 13 16.16 15.96 -28.58
N GLN A 14 16.73 15.51 -27.46
CA GLN A 14 17.42 14.22 -27.38
C GLN A 14 16.45 13.05 -27.52
N VAL A 15 15.31 13.09 -26.83
CA VAL A 15 14.23 12.09 -26.97
C VAL A 15 13.81 11.93 -28.42
N LEU A 16 13.59 13.04 -29.13
CA LEU A 16 13.18 13.01 -30.55
C LEU A 16 14.28 12.46 -31.49
N ARG A 17 15.53 12.47 -31.07
CA ARG A 17 16.68 11.93 -31.86
C ARG A 17 16.92 10.44 -31.62
N THR A 18 16.27 9.82 -30.63
CA THR A 18 16.46 8.39 -30.34
C THR A 18 16.00 7.51 -31.51
N PRO A 19 16.70 6.37 -31.77
CA PRO A 19 16.31 5.44 -32.84
C PRO A 19 14.87 4.93 -32.68
N GLY A 20 14.43 4.63 -31.45
CA GLY A 20 13.07 4.14 -31.16
C GLY A 20 11.98 5.14 -31.57
N VAL A 21 12.15 6.43 -31.24
CA VAL A 21 11.17 7.47 -31.63
C VAL A 21 11.18 7.70 -33.13
N ARG A 22 12.37 7.71 -33.78
CA ARG A 22 12.46 7.83 -35.24
C ARG A 22 11.78 6.68 -35.96
N LYS A 23 11.98 5.44 -35.48
CA LYS A 23 11.30 4.23 -36.01
C LYS A 23 9.78 4.33 -35.81
N ALA A 24 9.31 4.80 -34.65
CA ALA A 24 7.88 4.97 -34.39
C ALA A 24 7.25 6.04 -35.30
N ILE A 25 7.94 7.17 -35.55
CA ILE A 25 7.52 8.20 -36.50
C ILE A 25 7.41 7.62 -37.93
N ALA A 26 8.41 6.85 -38.36
CA ALA A 26 8.39 6.22 -39.69
C ALA A 26 7.24 5.21 -39.82
N ASN A 27 7.03 4.39 -38.80
CA ASN A 27 5.95 3.39 -38.80
C ASN A 27 4.55 4.01 -38.81
N GLU A 28 4.35 5.17 -38.17
CA GLU A 28 3.07 5.87 -38.13
C GLU A 28 2.78 6.63 -39.44
N ALA A 29 3.81 7.14 -40.08
CA ALA A 29 3.70 7.98 -41.28
C ALA A 29 3.72 7.17 -42.59
N GLY A 30 4.31 5.98 -42.60
CA GLY A 30 4.62 5.29 -43.85
C GLY A 30 5.52 6.14 -44.76
N ASP A 31 5.26 6.12 -46.07
CA ASP A 31 6.04 6.85 -47.06
C ASP A 31 5.54 8.28 -47.34
N ASP A 32 4.44 8.72 -46.70
CA ASP A 32 3.87 10.06 -46.90
C ASP A 32 4.66 11.16 -46.17
N PRO A 33 5.28 12.12 -46.89
CA PRO A 33 6.01 13.23 -46.27
C PRO A 33 5.16 14.12 -45.34
N ALA A 34 3.89 14.35 -45.69
CA ALA A 34 2.99 15.18 -44.88
C ALA A 34 2.61 14.48 -43.58
N ALA A 35 2.33 13.17 -43.61
CA ALA A 35 2.10 12.34 -42.44
C ALA A 35 3.36 12.28 -41.56
N LYS A 36 4.57 12.22 -42.14
CA LYS A 36 5.83 12.20 -41.40
C LYS A 36 6.07 13.51 -40.62
N GLU A 37 5.76 14.64 -41.23
CA GLU A 37 5.88 15.95 -40.56
C GLU A 37 4.82 16.11 -39.46
N LYS A 38 3.61 15.59 -39.65
CA LYS A 38 2.57 15.50 -38.61
C LYS A 38 3.03 14.63 -37.46
N ALA A 39 3.52 13.40 -37.71
CA ALA A 39 3.99 12.49 -36.66
C ALA A 39 5.18 13.09 -35.87
N ARG A 40 6.07 13.87 -36.52
CA ARG A 40 7.15 14.60 -35.85
C ARG A 40 6.61 15.70 -34.90
N ARG A 41 5.61 16.46 -35.34
CA ARG A 41 4.96 17.47 -34.49
C ARG A 41 4.26 16.84 -33.32
N ASP A 42 3.55 15.72 -33.53
CA ASP A 42 2.87 14.98 -32.48
C ASP A 42 3.87 14.40 -31.48
N ALA A 43 4.98 13.77 -31.93
CA ALA A 43 6.06 13.29 -31.07
C ALA A 43 6.67 14.42 -30.22
N ARG A 44 6.87 15.61 -30.80
CA ARG A 44 7.35 16.79 -30.06
C ARG A 44 6.32 17.26 -29.03
N GLY A 45 5.04 17.27 -29.39
CA GLY A 45 3.94 17.57 -28.49
C GLY A 45 3.92 16.62 -27.30
N TYR A 46 4.04 15.32 -27.54
CA TYR A 46 4.12 14.30 -26.50
C TYR A 46 5.34 14.45 -25.60
N ALA A 47 6.53 14.69 -26.17
CA ALA A 47 7.73 14.92 -25.38
C ALA A 47 7.60 16.16 -24.47
N LEU A 48 6.99 17.24 -24.97
CA LEU A 48 6.67 18.44 -24.18
C LEU A 48 5.56 18.17 -23.14
N GLU A 49 4.59 17.32 -23.43
CA GLU A 49 3.56 16.91 -22.46
C GLU A 49 4.19 16.13 -21.30
N ILE A 50 5.13 15.24 -21.59
CA ILE A 50 5.76 14.34 -20.62
C ILE A 50 6.81 15.07 -19.77
N ALA A 51 7.77 15.75 -20.39
CA ALA A 51 9.02 16.16 -19.76
C ALA A 51 8.87 17.09 -18.55
N ALA A 52 9.60 16.79 -17.48
CA ALA A 52 9.81 17.67 -16.32
C ALA A 52 10.65 18.91 -16.70
N ASP A 53 10.67 19.92 -15.82
CA ASP A 53 11.40 21.18 -16.00
C ASP A 53 11.97 21.65 -14.66
N ILE A 54 12.82 20.82 -14.04
CA ILE A 54 13.30 21.02 -12.67
C ILE A 54 13.93 22.39 -12.49
N SER A 55 13.54 23.07 -11.42
CA SER A 55 14.03 24.38 -11.03
C SER A 55 14.39 24.40 -9.56
N TYR A 56 15.68 24.51 -9.26
CA TYR A 56 16.16 24.56 -7.88
C TYR A 56 15.53 25.69 -7.01
N PRO A 57 15.36 26.92 -7.53
CA PRO A 57 14.63 27.95 -6.80
C PRO A 57 13.20 27.52 -6.42
N THR A 58 12.51 26.82 -7.32
CA THR A 58 11.15 26.29 -7.06
C THR A 58 11.17 25.23 -5.98
N ILE A 59 12.14 24.31 -5.98
CA ILE A 59 12.31 23.28 -4.94
C ILE A 59 12.53 23.94 -3.57
N ARG A 60 13.34 25.00 -3.48
CA ARG A 60 13.55 25.73 -2.23
C ARG A 60 12.28 26.45 -1.73
N VAL A 61 11.45 26.94 -2.62
CA VAL A 61 10.15 27.52 -2.25
C VAL A 61 9.22 26.42 -1.74
N PHE A 62 9.19 25.28 -2.42
CA PHE A 62 8.42 24.11 -1.97
C PHE A 62 8.87 23.62 -0.60
N GLU A 63 10.16 23.47 -0.36
CA GLU A 63 10.68 23.06 0.95
C GLU A 63 10.13 23.96 2.06
N ARG A 64 10.22 25.30 1.92
CA ARG A 64 9.71 26.24 2.93
C ARG A 64 8.20 26.12 3.14
N LEU A 65 7.45 26.00 2.04
CA LEU A 65 5.99 25.83 2.09
C LEU A 65 5.61 24.49 2.74
N LEU A 66 6.30 23.42 2.39
CA LEU A 66 6.05 22.09 2.94
C LEU A 66 6.47 21.99 4.40
N ARG A 67 7.60 22.58 4.78
CA ARG A 67 8.00 22.69 6.20
C ARG A 67 6.90 23.38 7.01
N TRP A 68 6.39 24.51 6.52
CA TRP A 68 5.25 25.19 7.16
C TRP A 68 4.01 24.29 7.22
N LEU A 69 3.68 23.56 6.15
CA LEU A 69 2.55 22.62 6.11
C LEU A 69 2.70 21.53 7.17
N TRP A 70 3.85 20.86 7.22
CA TRP A 70 4.10 19.74 8.11
C TRP A 70 4.20 20.15 9.58
N THR A 71 4.56 21.40 9.87
CA THR A 71 4.63 21.92 11.25
C THR A 71 3.38 22.66 11.71
N ARG A 72 2.50 23.08 10.79
CA ARG A 72 1.29 23.85 11.11
C ARG A 72 0.02 23.02 11.08
N ILE A 73 -0.11 22.13 10.12
CA ILE A 73 -1.29 21.26 9.96
C ILE A 73 -1.05 19.92 10.65
N TYR A 74 0.18 19.40 10.54
CA TYR A 74 0.63 18.22 11.26
C TYR A 74 1.54 18.58 12.42
N ASP A 75 1.68 17.69 13.39
CA ASP A 75 2.61 17.78 14.52
C ASP A 75 4.05 17.34 14.11
N GLY A 76 4.42 17.47 12.85
CA GLY A 76 5.71 17.12 12.26
C GLY A 76 5.72 15.81 11.47
N VAL A 77 6.91 15.47 10.98
CA VAL A 77 7.19 14.24 10.22
C VAL A 77 8.24 13.44 10.98
N ASP A 78 7.90 12.21 11.36
CA ASP A 78 8.85 11.26 11.96
C ASP A 78 9.38 10.36 10.84
N VAL A 79 10.70 10.36 10.62
CA VAL A 79 11.37 9.58 9.58
C VAL A 79 12.24 8.50 10.21
N ALA A 80 12.17 7.28 9.71
CA ALA A 80 12.98 6.17 10.19
C ALA A 80 13.74 5.48 9.05
N HIS A 81 14.91 4.92 9.39
CA HIS A 81 15.79 4.16 8.51
C HIS A 81 16.39 4.98 7.34
N THR A 82 16.69 6.27 7.58
CA THR A 82 17.26 7.18 6.57
C THR A 82 18.68 6.78 6.16
N GLU A 83 19.41 6.06 7.01
CA GLU A 83 20.74 5.49 6.70
C GLU A 83 20.73 4.69 5.40
N ARG A 84 19.66 3.96 5.11
CA ARG A 84 19.49 3.18 3.87
C ARG A 84 19.50 4.05 2.61
N LEU A 85 18.96 5.28 2.71
CA LEU A 85 18.98 6.22 1.59
C LEU A 85 20.41 6.64 1.23
N HIS A 86 21.23 6.91 2.25
CA HIS A 86 22.61 7.32 2.06
C HIS A 86 23.51 6.19 1.54
N GLU A 87 23.22 4.94 1.92
CA GLU A 87 23.93 3.76 1.44
C GLU A 87 23.72 3.52 -0.05
N VAL A 88 22.48 3.67 -0.54
CA VAL A 88 22.16 3.37 -1.95
C VAL A 88 22.39 4.55 -2.90
N ALA A 89 22.39 5.80 -2.39
CA ALA A 89 22.43 6.99 -3.24
C ALA A 89 23.81 7.27 -3.89
N ARG A 90 24.89 6.61 -3.47
CA ARG A 90 26.25 6.95 -3.90
C ARG A 90 26.55 6.49 -5.32
N ASP A 91 26.24 5.22 -5.64
CA ASP A 91 26.71 4.56 -6.86
C ASP A 91 25.60 3.89 -7.68
N LYS A 92 24.34 3.97 -7.20
CA LYS A 92 23.18 3.31 -7.81
C LYS A 92 22.16 4.30 -8.33
N GLU A 93 21.34 3.84 -9.26
CA GLU A 93 20.17 4.54 -9.77
C GLU A 93 18.99 4.25 -8.83
N VAL A 94 18.48 5.25 -8.15
CA VAL A 94 17.47 5.05 -7.11
C VAL A 94 16.07 5.25 -7.67
N ILE A 95 15.24 4.22 -7.53
CA ILE A 95 13.81 4.26 -7.85
C ILE A 95 13.00 4.20 -6.56
N TYR A 96 12.42 5.31 -6.18
CA TYR A 96 11.54 5.36 -5.01
C TYR A 96 10.16 4.83 -5.37
N VAL A 97 9.69 3.85 -4.60
CA VAL A 97 8.39 3.18 -4.81
C VAL A 97 7.56 3.22 -3.52
N PRO A 98 7.00 4.38 -3.17
CA PRO A 98 6.22 4.54 -1.96
C PRO A 98 4.81 3.91 -2.08
N CYS A 99 4.18 3.60 -0.92
CA CYS A 99 2.75 3.36 -0.86
C CYS A 99 1.97 4.66 -1.12
N HIS A 100 0.74 4.54 -1.64
CA HIS A 100 -0.06 5.72 -2.01
C HIS A 100 -1.27 5.90 -1.09
N ARG A 101 -1.19 6.87 -0.18
CA ARG A 101 -2.16 7.14 0.89
C ARG A 101 -2.89 8.47 0.70
N SER A 102 -2.14 9.53 0.33
CA SER A 102 -2.60 10.90 0.25
C SER A 102 -2.15 11.56 -1.06
N HIS A 103 -2.80 12.65 -1.44
CA HIS A 103 -2.30 13.53 -2.51
C HIS A 103 -0.98 14.23 -2.17
N PHE A 104 -0.60 14.23 -0.90
CA PHE A 104 0.63 14.87 -0.44
C PHE A 104 1.85 13.94 -0.43
N ASP A 105 1.67 12.64 -0.70
CA ASP A 105 2.74 11.63 -0.58
C ASP A 105 3.98 11.96 -1.41
N TYR A 106 3.80 12.35 -2.67
CA TYR A 106 4.91 12.72 -3.56
C TYR A 106 5.62 14.01 -3.13
N LEU A 107 4.92 14.94 -2.48
CA LEU A 107 5.53 16.14 -1.90
C LEU A 107 6.25 15.79 -0.58
N LEU A 108 5.72 14.84 0.17
CA LEU A 108 6.29 14.37 1.43
C LEU A 108 7.66 13.71 1.22
N LEU A 109 7.76 12.79 0.25
CA LEU A 109 9.05 12.15 -0.04
C LEU A 109 10.08 13.17 -0.53
N GLY A 110 9.70 14.05 -1.46
CA GLY A 110 10.57 15.13 -1.94
C GLY A 110 11.08 16.02 -0.81
N TYR A 111 10.23 16.34 0.19
CA TYR A 111 10.60 17.09 1.37
C TYR A 111 11.61 16.31 2.25
N VAL A 112 11.34 15.04 2.56
CA VAL A 112 12.23 14.19 3.36
C VAL A 112 13.61 14.07 2.69
N LEU A 113 13.67 13.76 1.41
CA LEU A 113 14.94 13.64 0.67
C LEU A 113 15.73 14.95 0.66
N TYR A 114 15.04 16.08 0.55
CA TYR A 114 15.70 17.40 0.60
C TYR A 114 16.28 17.68 1.99
N GLU A 115 15.56 17.37 3.09
CA GLU A 115 16.05 17.52 4.48
C GLU A 115 17.25 16.59 4.75
N GLU A 116 17.28 15.40 4.15
CA GLU A 116 18.41 14.46 4.22
C GLU A 116 19.59 14.88 3.32
N GLY A 117 19.50 16.00 2.61
CA GLY A 117 20.55 16.47 1.71
C GLY A 117 20.69 15.66 0.43
N LEU A 118 19.67 14.88 0.08
CA LEU A 118 19.62 14.06 -1.12
C LEU A 118 18.91 14.80 -2.27
N GLN A 119 19.13 14.30 -3.48
CA GLN A 119 18.47 14.86 -4.66
C GLN A 119 16.98 14.52 -4.66
N THR A 120 16.13 15.52 -4.91
CA THR A 120 14.70 15.30 -5.14
C THR A 120 14.48 14.54 -6.46
N PRO A 121 13.59 13.53 -6.48
CA PRO A 121 13.41 12.66 -7.64
C PRO A 121 12.61 13.33 -8.76
N HIS A 122 12.69 12.73 -9.95
CA HIS A 122 11.69 12.92 -10.99
C HIS A 122 10.42 12.15 -10.63
N ILE A 123 9.28 12.84 -10.52
CA ILE A 123 8.04 12.29 -9.98
C ILE A 123 7.07 11.95 -11.12
N ALA A 124 6.68 10.69 -11.23
CA ALA A 124 5.67 10.25 -12.20
C ALA A 124 4.26 10.69 -11.77
N ALA A 125 3.69 11.65 -12.47
CA ALA A 125 2.38 12.23 -12.17
C ALA A 125 1.34 11.92 -13.26
N GLY A 126 0.10 11.67 -12.88
CA GLY A 126 -0.98 11.49 -13.84
C GLY A 126 -1.27 12.76 -14.64
N ILE A 127 -1.56 12.64 -15.95
CA ILE A 127 -1.84 13.75 -16.85
C ILE A 127 -2.98 14.66 -16.36
N ASN A 128 -3.88 14.15 -15.53
CA ASN A 128 -4.96 14.93 -14.92
C ASN A 128 -4.48 16.04 -13.96
N LEU A 129 -3.22 15.99 -13.51
CA LEU A 129 -2.58 17.03 -12.71
C LEU A 129 -1.90 18.11 -13.58
N ASN A 130 -1.79 17.90 -14.89
CA ASN A 130 -1.21 18.85 -15.82
C ASN A 130 -2.21 19.99 -16.17
N LEU A 131 -2.70 20.66 -15.16
CA LEU A 131 -3.60 21.82 -15.31
C LEU A 131 -2.81 23.09 -15.64
N PRO A 132 -3.43 24.12 -16.26
CA PRO A 132 -2.74 25.32 -16.76
C PRO A 132 -1.85 26.04 -15.76
N VAL A 133 -2.21 26.09 -14.48
CA VAL A 133 -1.42 26.75 -13.42
C VAL A 133 -0.60 25.72 -12.63
N VAL A 134 -1.23 24.62 -12.26
CA VAL A 134 -0.63 23.57 -11.40
C VAL A 134 0.45 22.80 -12.13
N GLY A 135 0.21 22.41 -13.38
CA GLY A 135 1.13 21.62 -14.18
C GLY A 135 2.52 22.23 -14.29
N PRO A 136 2.69 23.51 -14.71
CA PRO A 136 3.99 24.18 -14.74
C PRO A 136 4.70 24.23 -13.39
N ILE A 137 3.96 24.40 -12.29
CA ILE A 137 4.53 24.45 -10.94
C ILE A 137 5.06 23.05 -10.55
N LEU A 138 4.25 22.00 -10.75
CA LEU A 138 4.67 20.63 -10.48
C LEU A 138 5.85 20.18 -11.34
N ARG A 139 5.91 20.59 -12.62
CA ARG A 139 7.06 20.31 -13.50
C ARG A 139 8.36 20.89 -12.96
N ARG A 140 8.31 22.12 -12.44
CA ARG A 140 9.48 22.77 -11.84
C ARG A 140 9.89 22.11 -10.52
N GLY A 141 8.96 21.40 -9.85
CA GLY A 141 9.24 20.55 -8.70
C GLY A 141 9.72 19.13 -9.05
N GLY A 142 9.86 18.79 -10.34
CA GLY A 142 10.35 17.48 -10.78
C GLY A 142 9.28 16.57 -11.39
N ALA A 143 8.00 16.97 -11.42
CA ALA A 143 6.97 16.11 -11.98
C ALA A 143 7.09 15.96 -13.51
N PHE A 144 7.00 14.73 -14.00
CA PHE A 144 6.75 14.41 -15.39
C PHE A 144 5.38 13.74 -15.52
N PHE A 145 4.70 13.97 -16.65
CA PHE A 145 3.31 13.54 -16.76
C PHE A 145 3.14 12.35 -17.67
N LEU A 146 2.25 11.43 -17.25
CA LEU A 146 1.92 10.25 -18.02
C LEU A 146 0.42 10.06 -18.17
N ARG A 147 -0.01 9.56 -19.32
CA ARG A 147 -1.40 9.18 -19.60
C ARG A 147 -1.72 7.86 -18.90
N ARG A 148 -2.98 7.68 -18.52
CA ARG A 148 -3.43 6.46 -17.81
C ARG A 148 -3.27 5.18 -18.65
N SER A 149 -3.27 5.30 -19.97
CA SER A 149 -3.11 4.18 -20.89
C SER A 149 -2.38 4.64 -22.14
N PHE A 150 -1.45 3.83 -22.60
CA PHE A 150 -0.74 4.01 -23.88
C PHE A 150 -1.35 3.13 -24.98
N LYS A 151 -2.44 2.38 -24.65
CA LYS A 151 -3.07 1.44 -25.57
C LYS A 151 -3.56 2.19 -26.82
N GLY A 152 -3.13 1.72 -28.01
CA GLY A 152 -3.49 2.32 -29.28
C GLY A 152 -2.61 3.51 -29.72
N ASN A 153 -1.68 4.01 -28.89
CA ASN A 153 -0.78 5.11 -29.28
C ASN A 153 0.70 4.67 -29.15
N ARG A 154 1.20 4.03 -30.18
CA ARG A 154 2.59 3.51 -30.24
C ARG A 154 3.62 4.63 -30.24
N LEU A 155 3.33 5.77 -30.87
CA LEU A 155 4.25 6.91 -30.91
C LEU A 155 4.41 7.53 -29.51
N TYR A 156 3.31 7.70 -28.77
CA TYR A 156 3.36 8.17 -27.38
C TYR A 156 4.19 7.22 -26.50
N ALA A 157 3.97 5.91 -26.62
CA ALA A 157 4.70 4.90 -25.87
C ALA A 157 6.21 4.96 -26.16
N ALA A 158 6.61 5.10 -27.43
CA ALA A 158 8.02 5.23 -27.83
C ALA A 158 8.67 6.52 -27.29
N VAL A 159 7.94 7.64 -27.31
CA VAL A 159 8.42 8.91 -26.76
C VAL A 159 8.58 8.82 -25.24
N PHE A 160 7.66 8.17 -24.54
CA PHE A 160 7.73 7.98 -23.09
C PHE A 160 8.90 7.05 -22.70
N ASP A 161 9.04 5.92 -23.38
CA ASP A 161 10.15 4.97 -23.16
C ASP A 161 11.50 5.67 -23.34
N ALA A 162 11.68 6.43 -24.44
CA ALA A 162 12.88 7.21 -24.69
C ALA A 162 13.13 8.31 -23.64
N TYR A 163 12.08 8.92 -23.10
CA TYR A 163 12.20 9.91 -22.04
C TYR A 163 12.68 9.26 -20.73
N LEU A 164 12.08 8.14 -20.35
CA LEU A 164 12.49 7.39 -19.16
C LEU A 164 13.93 6.90 -19.27
N ASP A 165 14.33 6.34 -20.42
CA ASP A 165 15.72 5.96 -20.72
C ASP A 165 16.69 7.14 -20.51
N GLN A 166 16.32 8.34 -20.97
CA GLN A 166 17.15 9.54 -20.80
C GLN A 166 17.31 9.97 -19.35
N ILE A 167 16.27 9.85 -18.54
CA ILE A 167 16.33 10.18 -17.11
C ILE A 167 17.24 9.18 -16.39
N LEU A 168 16.98 7.89 -16.57
CA LEU A 168 17.74 6.82 -15.91
C LEU A 168 19.21 6.83 -16.30
N GLN A 169 19.54 6.99 -17.59
CA GLN A 169 20.94 7.01 -18.04
C GLN A 169 21.74 8.21 -17.52
N ARG A 170 21.09 9.25 -17.04
CA ARG A 170 21.73 10.45 -16.48
C ARG A 170 21.91 10.42 -14.97
N GLY A 171 21.48 9.37 -14.32
CA GLY A 171 21.56 9.24 -12.87
C GLY A 171 20.54 10.07 -12.11
N TYR A 172 19.34 10.30 -12.68
CA TYR A 172 18.25 10.94 -11.96
C TYR A 172 17.41 9.91 -11.25
N SER A 173 17.24 10.05 -9.94
CA SER A 173 16.28 9.25 -9.20
C SER A 173 14.85 9.49 -9.69
N VAL A 174 14.03 8.44 -9.65
CA VAL A 174 12.63 8.48 -10.10
C VAL A 174 11.73 8.01 -8.97
N GLU A 175 10.58 8.67 -8.82
CA GLU A 175 9.52 8.28 -7.89
C GLU A 175 8.25 7.93 -8.66
N TYR A 176 7.68 6.77 -8.35
CA TYR A 176 6.34 6.41 -8.81
C TYR A 176 5.63 5.42 -7.88
N PHE A 177 4.30 5.49 -7.90
CA PHE A 177 3.46 4.63 -7.07
C PHE A 177 3.09 3.36 -7.83
N VAL A 178 3.62 2.22 -7.40
CA VAL A 178 3.32 0.91 -8.02
C VAL A 178 1.85 0.52 -7.89
N GLU A 179 1.13 1.06 -6.94
CA GLU A 179 -0.32 0.89 -6.79
C GLU A 179 -1.14 1.58 -7.89
N GLY A 180 -0.57 2.62 -8.53
CA GLY A 180 -1.17 3.41 -9.61
C GLY A 180 -2.41 4.22 -9.21
N THR A 181 -2.89 4.12 -7.98
CA THR A 181 -3.96 4.93 -7.39
C THR A 181 -3.88 4.91 -5.86
N ARG A 182 -4.46 5.91 -5.19
CA ARG A 182 -4.48 5.96 -3.73
C ARG A 182 -5.35 4.86 -3.13
N SER A 183 -4.88 4.26 -2.04
CA SER A 183 -5.69 3.38 -1.21
C SER A 183 -6.74 4.20 -0.43
N ARG A 184 -8.01 3.79 -0.48
CA ARG A 184 -9.09 4.37 0.31
C ARG A 184 -9.42 3.55 1.56
N THR A 185 -8.90 2.35 1.61
CA THR A 185 -9.18 1.43 2.72
C THR A 185 -8.02 1.30 3.70
N GLY A 186 -6.87 1.94 3.41
CA GLY A 186 -5.64 1.79 4.20
C GLY A 186 -4.87 0.49 3.90
N ARG A 187 -5.40 -0.42 3.11
CA ARG A 187 -4.68 -1.61 2.60
C ARG A 187 -3.80 -1.23 1.43
N LEU A 188 -2.70 -1.93 1.25
CA LEU A 188 -1.93 -1.85 0.01
C LEU A 188 -2.76 -2.41 -1.15
N LEU A 189 -2.69 -1.77 -2.30
CA LEU A 189 -3.34 -2.25 -3.52
C LEU A 189 -2.39 -3.17 -4.30
N ALA A 190 -2.96 -4.04 -5.13
CA ALA A 190 -2.15 -4.88 -6.00
C ALA A 190 -1.26 -4.03 -6.92
N PRO A 191 0.02 -4.41 -7.08
CA PRO A 191 0.96 -3.65 -7.90
C PRO A 191 0.54 -3.66 -9.37
N LYS A 192 0.78 -2.54 -10.06
CA LYS A 192 0.58 -2.37 -11.50
C LYS A 192 1.92 -2.33 -12.20
N GLY A 193 2.19 -3.31 -13.03
CA GLY A 193 3.48 -3.50 -13.69
C GLY A 193 3.87 -2.43 -14.70
N GLY A 194 3.00 -1.46 -15.08
CA GLY A 194 3.26 -0.55 -16.18
C GLY A 194 4.60 0.20 -16.10
N MET A 195 4.83 0.96 -15.02
CA MET A 195 6.10 1.68 -14.81
C MET A 195 7.24 0.72 -14.49
N LEU A 196 7.00 -0.34 -13.71
CA LEU A 196 8.02 -1.36 -13.40
C LEU A 196 8.55 -2.01 -14.68
N VAL A 197 7.67 -2.46 -15.58
CA VAL A 197 8.07 -3.04 -16.88
C VAL A 197 8.95 -2.06 -17.66
N MET A 198 8.57 -0.78 -17.72
CA MET A 198 9.34 0.23 -18.46
C MET A 198 10.70 0.48 -17.82
N THR A 199 10.76 0.56 -16.48
CA THR A 199 12.02 0.75 -15.74
C THR A 199 12.96 -0.45 -15.94
N VAL A 200 12.47 -1.68 -15.71
CA VAL A 200 13.29 -2.89 -15.88
C VAL A 200 13.71 -3.08 -17.34
N HIS A 201 12.80 -2.84 -18.30
CA HIS A 201 13.12 -2.92 -19.72
C HIS A 201 14.17 -1.89 -20.16
N SER A 202 14.10 -0.66 -19.64
CA SER A 202 15.12 0.38 -19.87
C SER A 202 16.50 -0.09 -19.38
N TYR A 203 16.53 -0.69 -18.19
CA TYR A 203 17.76 -1.19 -17.57
C TYR A 203 18.39 -2.35 -18.36
N ILE A 204 17.62 -3.39 -18.69
CA ILE A 204 18.16 -4.57 -19.38
C ILE A 204 18.67 -4.26 -20.79
N LYS A 205 18.14 -3.22 -21.46
CA LYS A 205 18.68 -2.73 -22.74
C LYS A 205 20.08 -2.12 -22.64
N ASN A 206 20.38 -1.49 -21.51
CA ASN A 206 21.64 -0.78 -21.33
C ASN A 206 22.02 -0.66 -19.83
N PRO A 207 22.51 -1.74 -19.21
CA PRO A 207 22.78 -1.84 -17.78
C PRO A 207 24.08 -1.09 -17.40
N LYS A 208 24.06 0.25 -17.46
CA LYS A 208 25.24 1.09 -17.14
C LYS A 208 25.43 1.32 -15.65
N ARG A 209 24.34 1.54 -14.92
CA ARG A 209 24.33 1.76 -13.46
C ARG A 209 23.34 0.82 -12.82
N PRO A 210 23.72 0.12 -11.73
CA PRO A 210 22.79 -0.74 -11.02
C PRO A 210 21.57 0.04 -10.54
N ILE A 211 20.38 -0.51 -10.78
CA ILE A 211 19.11 0.04 -10.26
C ILE A 211 18.81 -0.57 -8.91
N VAL A 212 18.38 0.28 -7.97
CA VAL A 212 17.86 -0.12 -6.68
C VAL A 212 16.46 0.48 -6.48
N PHE A 213 15.50 -0.37 -6.13
CA PHE A 213 14.19 0.07 -5.70
C PHE A 213 14.21 0.32 -4.19
N VAL A 214 13.73 1.49 -3.79
CA VAL A 214 13.58 1.86 -2.38
C VAL A 214 12.09 1.96 -2.06
N PRO A 215 11.49 0.91 -1.47
CA PRO A 215 10.11 0.97 -1.02
C PRO A 215 10.00 1.93 0.17
N VAL A 216 8.93 2.72 0.22
CA VAL A 216 8.72 3.69 1.30
C VAL A 216 7.31 3.54 1.86
N TYR A 217 7.21 3.43 3.17
CA TYR A 217 5.94 3.42 3.88
C TYR A 217 5.58 4.83 4.34
N PHE A 218 4.35 5.26 4.05
CA PHE A 218 3.76 6.47 4.62
C PHE A 218 2.66 6.10 5.61
N GLY A 219 2.72 6.70 6.79
CA GLY A 219 1.71 6.59 7.84
C GLY A 219 1.18 7.96 8.24
N TYR A 220 -0.14 8.06 8.42
CA TYR A 220 -0.82 9.27 8.87
C TYR A 220 -1.66 8.96 10.09
N GLU A 221 -1.72 9.86 11.06
CA GLU A 221 -2.63 9.74 12.20
C GLU A 221 -4.03 10.27 11.88
N LYS A 222 -4.13 11.23 10.96
CA LYS A 222 -5.38 11.73 10.40
C LYS A 222 -5.13 12.15 8.95
N LEU A 223 -6.09 11.93 8.07
CA LEU A 223 -6.00 12.29 6.65
C LEU A 223 -6.79 13.56 6.37
N ILE A 224 -6.20 14.48 5.62
CA ILE A 224 -6.90 15.69 5.16
C ILE A 224 -8.08 15.30 4.25
N GLU A 225 -7.95 14.23 3.48
CA GLU A 225 -8.98 13.68 2.60
C GLU A 225 -9.98 12.74 3.31
N GLY A 226 -9.93 12.61 4.64
CA GLY A 226 -10.71 11.62 5.39
C GLY A 226 -12.22 11.67 5.12
N ASP A 227 -12.82 12.85 5.15
CA ASP A 227 -14.26 13.05 4.88
C ASP A 227 -14.65 12.64 3.45
N SER A 228 -13.77 12.89 2.48
CA SER A 228 -13.96 12.47 1.09
C SER A 228 -13.91 10.95 0.96
N PHE A 229 -12.99 10.28 1.65
CA PHE A 229 -12.91 8.81 1.65
C PHE A 229 -14.15 8.18 2.27
N ILE A 230 -14.66 8.72 3.38
CA ILE A 230 -15.91 8.27 3.99
C ILE A 230 -17.08 8.40 3.01
N SER A 231 -17.20 9.56 2.35
CA SER A 231 -18.27 9.79 1.37
C SER A 231 -18.21 8.81 0.19
N GLU A 232 -17.02 8.57 -0.37
CA GLU A 232 -16.82 7.59 -1.46
C GLU A 232 -17.14 6.16 -0.99
N LEU A 233 -16.71 5.77 0.22
CA LEU A 233 -16.97 4.44 0.78
C LEU A 233 -18.46 4.23 1.14
N SER A 234 -19.18 5.31 1.42
CA SER A 234 -20.64 5.29 1.68
C SER A 234 -21.49 5.32 0.39
N GLY A 235 -20.87 5.18 -0.79
CA GLY A 235 -21.58 5.06 -2.07
C GLY A 235 -21.84 6.38 -2.81
N SER A 236 -21.27 7.50 -2.36
CA SER A 236 -21.36 8.77 -3.08
C SER A 236 -20.47 8.78 -4.33
N GLU A 237 -20.89 9.48 -5.39
CA GLU A 237 -20.08 9.63 -6.60
C GLU A 237 -18.73 10.30 -6.30
N LYS A 238 -17.68 9.82 -6.97
CA LYS A 238 -16.32 10.38 -6.88
C LYS A 238 -16.31 11.84 -7.26
N LYS A 239 -16.18 12.75 -6.30
CA LYS A 239 -15.92 14.16 -6.57
C LYS A 239 -14.49 14.32 -7.07
N LYS A 240 -14.28 15.16 -8.08
CA LYS A 240 -12.94 15.56 -8.52
C LYS A 240 -12.31 16.41 -7.42
N GLU A 241 -11.50 15.78 -6.58
CA GLU A 241 -10.68 16.48 -5.60
C GLU A 241 -9.58 17.25 -6.31
N SER A 242 -9.34 18.49 -5.90
CA SER A 242 -8.19 19.26 -6.33
C SER A 242 -7.30 19.55 -5.11
N LEU A 243 -5.99 19.42 -5.27
CA LEU A 243 -5.00 19.79 -4.25
C LEU A 243 -5.24 21.21 -3.69
N PHE A 244 -5.64 22.14 -4.56
CA PHE A 244 -5.97 23.52 -4.16
C PHE A 244 -7.27 23.62 -3.36
N GLY A 245 -8.25 22.78 -3.61
CA GLY A 245 -9.50 22.73 -2.83
C GLY A 245 -9.26 22.26 -1.41
N LEU A 246 -8.36 21.29 -1.22
CA LEU A 246 -7.97 20.78 0.10
C LEU A 246 -7.23 21.83 0.94
N VAL A 247 -6.23 22.50 0.36
CA VAL A 247 -5.46 23.57 1.06
C VAL A 247 -6.33 24.81 1.33
N ARG A 248 -7.35 25.07 0.52
CA ARG A 248 -8.26 26.22 0.67
C ARG A 248 -9.32 26.04 1.75
N SER A 249 -9.47 24.83 2.30
CA SER A 249 -10.37 24.59 3.42
C SER A 249 -9.78 25.25 4.69
N ILE A 250 -10.32 26.43 5.05
CA ILE A 250 -9.97 27.16 6.28
C ILE A 250 -10.17 26.26 7.53
N LYS A 251 -11.09 25.29 7.45
CA LYS A 251 -11.33 24.30 8.48
C LYS A 251 -10.10 23.42 8.69
N ALA A 252 -9.48 22.91 7.62
CA ALA A 252 -8.27 22.09 7.70
C ALA A 252 -7.08 22.82 8.38
N LEU A 253 -6.97 24.15 8.21
CA LEU A 253 -5.92 24.95 8.85
C LEU A 253 -6.10 25.13 10.36
N ARG A 254 -7.28 24.82 10.90
CA ARG A 254 -7.61 24.94 12.34
C ARG A 254 -7.62 23.60 13.07
N GLU A 255 -7.64 22.50 12.34
CA GLU A 255 -7.61 21.14 12.89
C GLU A 255 -6.15 20.66 13.05
N ASN A 256 -5.92 19.83 14.06
CA ASN A 256 -4.68 19.08 14.22
C ASN A 256 -4.84 17.71 13.55
N PHE A 257 -3.90 17.36 12.67
CA PHE A 257 -3.89 16.08 11.95
C PHE A 257 -2.92 15.06 12.56
N GLY A 258 -2.33 15.35 13.72
CA GLY A 258 -1.35 14.50 14.37
C GLY A 258 -0.04 14.44 13.58
N LYS A 259 0.70 13.34 13.69
CA LYS A 259 1.99 13.15 13.03
C LYS A 259 1.87 12.42 11.69
N VAL A 260 2.90 12.64 10.87
CA VAL A 260 3.16 11.85 9.65
C VAL A 260 4.41 11.00 9.88
N TYR A 261 4.39 9.76 9.40
CA TYR A 261 5.47 8.80 9.53
C TYR A 261 5.98 8.39 8.15
N VAL A 262 7.30 8.38 8.00
CA VAL A 262 7.96 7.96 6.77
C VAL A 262 9.03 6.94 7.13
N ASN A 263 8.81 5.68 6.78
CA ASN A 263 9.78 4.62 7.02
C ASN A 263 10.37 4.15 5.69
N ILE A 264 11.69 4.15 5.61
CA ILE A 264 12.43 3.64 4.46
C ILE A 264 12.58 2.14 4.64
N ALA A 265 11.98 1.38 3.72
CA ALA A 265 12.06 -0.08 3.74
C ALA A 265 13.41 -0.59 3.23
N GLU A 266 13.61 -1.91 3.35
CA GLU A 266 14.80 -2.57 2.82
C GLU A 266 14.89 -2.36 1.31
N PRO A 267 16.01 -1.83 0.78
CA PRO A 267 16.19 -1.64 -0.65
C PRO A 267 16.24 -2.97 -1.41
N ILE A 268 15.73 -2.97 -2.63
CA ILE A 268 15.72 -4.15 -3.52
C ILE A 268 16.64 -3.88 -4.70
N GLU A 269 17.72 -4.63 -4.80
CA GLU A 269 18.66 -4.54 -5.92
C GLU A 269 18.09 -5.27 -7.13
N LEU A 270 17.94 -4.57 -8.26
CA LEU A 270 17.35 -5.15 -9.46
C LEU A 270 18.20 -6.28 -10.04
N ASP A 271 19.55 -6.17 -9.99
CA ASP A 271 20.44 -7.23 -10.46
C ASP A 271 20.23 -8.53 -9.67
N ALA A 272 20.11 -8.44 -8.34
CA ALA A 272 19.86 -9.62 -7.51
C ALA A 272 18.51 -10.31 -7.84
N VAL A 273 17.46 -9.51 -8.12
CA VAL A 273 16.17 -10.03 -8.56
C VAL A 273 16.27 -10.70 -9.92
N LEU A 274 16.96 -10.06 -10.88
CA LEU A 274 17.17 -10.61 -12.22
C LEU A 274 18.01 -11.89 -12.18
N ASP A 275 19.12 -11.89 -11.46
CA ASP A 275 20.02 -13.03 -11.33
C ASP A 275 19.33 -14.24 -10.66
N ASN A 276 18.38 -13.99 -9.74
CA ASN A 276 17.60 -15.04 -9.09
C ASN A 276 16.47 -15.59 -10.00
N LEU A 277 15.68 -14.71 -10.65
CA LEU A 277 14.49 -15.11 -11.40
C LEU A 277 14.79 -15.47 -12.86
N LYS A 278 15.85 -14.93 -13.44
CA LYS A 278 16.27 -15.12 -14.83
C LYS A 278 17.80 -15.05 -14.96
N PRO A 279 18.56 -16.06 -14.51
CA PRO A 279 20.02 -16.01 -14.43
C PRO A 279 20.73 -15.66 -15.74
N ASP A 280 20.17 -16.05 -16.87
CA ASP A 280 20.64 -15.76 -18.23
C ASP A 280 20.09 -14.45 -18.82
N TRP A 281 19.59 -13.52 -18.00
CA TRP A 281 18.90 -12.33 -18.48
C TRP A 281 19.77 -11.43 -19.38
N ARG A 282 21.09 -11.40 -19.15
CA ARG A 282 22.03 -10.57 -19.94
C ARG A 282 22.13 -11.03 -21.39
N ASP A 283 21.98 -12.34 -21.62
CA ASP A 283 22.04 -12.96 -22.95
C ASP A 283 20.64 -13.14 -23.59
N ALA A 284 19.58 -13.04 -22.77
CA ALA A 284 18.19 -13.28 -23.18
C ALA A 284 17.45 -11.99 -23.63
N VAL A 285 18.16 -10.88 -23.83
CA VAL A 285 17.59 -9.63 -24.38
C VAL A 285 17.55 -9.71 -25.88
N PRO A 286 16.39 -9.54 -26.56
CA PRO A 286 16.29 -9.61 -28.02
C PRO A 286 17.14 -8.53 -28.70
N GLU A 287 17.81 -8.91 -29.79
CA GLU A 287 18.46 -7.96 -30.70
C GLU A 287 17.39 -6.99 -31.25
N GLY A 288 17.59 -5.69 -31.10
CA GLY A 288 16.61 -4.66 -31.49
C GLY A 288 15.81 -4.04 -30.35
N GLY A 289 16.01 -4.50 -29.10
CA GLY A 289 15.47 -3.86 -27.89
C GLY A 289 13.96 -4.06 -27.71
N GLU A 290 13.40 -5.14 -28.26
CA GLU A 290 12.01 -5.56 -27.98
C GLU A 290 11.87 -6.10 -26.57
N ARG A 291 10.64 -6.06 -26.03
CA ARG A 291 10.36 -6.57 -24.68
C ARG A 291 10.43 -8.09 -24.66
N PRO A 292 11.32 -8.67 -23.83
CA PRO A 292 11.38 -10.13 -23.71
C PRO A 292 10.08 -10.70 -23.11
N PRO A 293 9.61 -11.88 -23.54
CA PRO A 293 8.40 -12.51 -23.00
C PRO A 293 8.48 -12.82 -21.48
N TRP A 294 9.67 -13.11 -20.97
CA TRP A 294 9.92 -13.41 -19.56
C TRP A 294 9.81 -12.19 -18.64
N LEU A 295 9.92 -10.97 -19.17
CA LEU A 295 9.98 -9.73 -18.37
C LEU A 295 8.74 -9.54 -17.50
N SER A 296 7.54 -9.91 -17.97
CA SER A 296 6.31 -9.76 -17.20
C SER A 296 6.34 -10.58 -15.90
N GLY A 297 6.83 -11.82 -15.95
CA GLY A 297 6.95 -12.66 -14.75
C GLY A 297 7.89 -12.06 -13.70
N VAL A 298 9.06 -11.59 -14.13
CA VAL A 298 10.02 -10.91 -13.23
C VAL A 298 9.43 -9.66 -12.61
N VAL A 299 8.70 -8.85 -13.39
CA VAL A 299 8.08 -7.62 -12.90
C VAL A 299 6.92 -7.90 -11.93
N ASP A 300 6.17 -8.97 -12.15
CA ASP A 300 5.09 -9.36 -11.24
C ASP A 300 5.66 -9.78 -9.87
N GLU A 301 6.73 -10.57 -9.82
CA GLU A 301 7.43 -10.92 -8.56
C GLU A 301 8.07 -9.70 -7.90
N LEU A 302 8.82 -8.88 -8.65
CA LEU A 302 9.38 -7.62 -8.13
C LEU A 302 8.29 -6.71 -7.53
N GLY A 303 7.11 -6.64 -8.16
CA GLY A 303 5.99 -5.89 -7.65
C GLY A 303 5.49 -6.43 -6.31
N ILE A 304 5.43 -7.75 -6.13
CA ILE A 304 5.06 -8.41 -4.87
C ILE A 304 6.11 -8.11 -3.80
N ASP A 305 7.40 -8.19 -4.12
CA ASP A 305 8.50 -7.89 -3.20
C ASP A 305 8.47 -6.43 -2.72
N ILE A 306 8.23 -5.48 -3.63
CA ILE A 306 8.08 -4.07 -3.29
C ILE A 306 6.92 -3.88 -2.28
N MET A 307 5.75 -4.46 -2.55
CA MET A 307 4.58 -4.31 -1.67
C MET A 307 4.82 -4.99 -0.31
N SER A 308 5.48 -6.13 -0.29
CA SER A 308 5.87 -6.84 0.93
C SER A 308 6.84 -6.02 1.78
N ASN A 309 7.85 -5.39 1.15
CA ASN A 309 8.82 -4.54 1.85
C ASN A 309 8.19 -3.24 2.36
N ILE A 310 7.24 -2.65 1.63
CA ILE A 310 6.45 -1.52 2.16
C ILE A 310 5.73 -1.92 3.46
N ASN A 311 5.06 -3.08 3.49
CA ASN A 311 4.40 -3.58 4.69
C ASN A 311 5.41 -3.91 5.80
N ALA A 312 6.59 -4.43 5.45
CA ALA A 312 7.65 -4.73 6.39
C ALA A 312 8.24 -3.49 7.07
N ALA A 313 8.02 -2.30 6.50
CA ALA A 313 8.42 -1.02 7.07
C ALA A 313 7.26 -0.22 7.70
N ALA A 314 6.16 -0.87 8.07
CA ALA A 314 4.99 -0.19 8.62
C ALA A 314 5.33 0.60 9.90
N ALA A 315 4.79 1.81 10.00
CA ALA A 315 4.79 2.58 11.23
C ALA A 315 3.50 2.32 12.01
N VAL A 316 3.64 1.80 13.23
CA VAL A 316 2.52 1.62 14.15
C VAL A 316 2.26 2.94 14.85
N THR A 317 1.15 3.60 14.49
CA THR A 317 0.78 4.88 15.09
C THR A 317 -0.14 4.68 16.29
N PRO A 318 -0.21 5.64 17.24
CA PRO A 318 -1.20 5.62 18.32
C PRO A 318 -2.63 5.41 17.82
N ILE A 319 -2.99 6.05 16.70
CA ILE A 319 -4.32 5.98 16.13
C ILE A 319 -4.61 4.60 15.49
N SER A 320 -3.61 4.01 14.83
CA SER A 320 -3.77 2.64 14.27
C SER A 320 -3.95 1.59 15.37
N LEU A 321 -3.29 1.73 16.52
CA LEU A 321 -3.49 0.86 17.69
C LEU A 321 -4.88 1.01 18.29
N LEU A 322 -5.35 2.25 18.50
CA LEU A 322 -6.71 2.51 18.98
C LEU A 322 -7.75 1.92 18.03
N ALA A 323 -7.56 2.12 16.73
CA ALA A 323 -8.42 1.56 15.70
C ALA A 323 -8.45 0.02 15.75
N TYR A 324 -7.28 -0.60 15.92
CA TYR A 324 -7.17 -2.05 15.98
C TYR A 324 -7.95 -2.64 17.17
N VAL A 325 -7.86 -2.02 18.36
CA VAL A 325 -8.61 -2.47 19.55
C VAL A 325 -10.09 -2.19 19.38
N LEU A 326 -10.48 -0.94 19.12
CA LEU A 326 -11.88 -0.52 19.18
C LEU A 326 -12.75 -1.17 18.10
N LEU A 327 -12.22 -1.40 16.90
CA LEU A 327 -12.97 -2.10 15.84
C LEU A 327 -13.16 -3.60 16.10
N ALA A 328 -12.38 -4.19 17.02
CA ALA A 328 -12.57 -5.56 17.46
C ALA A 328 -13.55 -5.65 18.65
N THR A 329 -13.97 -4.52 19.26
CA THR A 329 -14.89 -4.50 20.39
C THR A 329 -16.35 -4.40 19.95
N PRO A 330 -17.30 -5.04 20.69
CA PRO A 330 -18.72 -4.89 20.42
C PRO A 330 -19.14 -3.41 20.51
N LYS A 331 -19.90 -2.94 19.50
CA LYS A 331 -20.39 -1.56 19.42
C LYS A 331 -19.30 -0.48 19.52
N GLN A 332 -18.04 -0.82 19.24
CA GLN A 332 -16.87 0.07 19.31
C GLN A 332 -16.77 0.82 20.67
N LYS A 333 -17.04 0.11 21.77
CA LYS A 333 -17.01 0.63 23.15
C LYS A 333 -16.24 -0.32 24.06
N ILE A 334 -15.40 0.23 24.92
CA ILE A 334 -14.55 -0.55 25.86
C ILE A 334 -14.29 0.26 27.14
N GLY A 335 -14.15 -0.41 28.27
CA GLY A 335 -13.68 0.23 29.49
C GLY A 335 -12.26 0.79 29.32
N ALA A 336 -11.98 1.93 29.96
CA ALA A 336 -10.68 2.59 29.81
C ALA A 336 -9.52 1.73 30.31
N GLN A 337 -9.72 0.93 31.37
CA GLN A 337 -8.69 0.01 31.88
C GLN A 337 -8.46 -1.18 30.96
N GLU A 338 -9.53 -1.76 30.43
CA GLU A 338 -9.46 -2.85 29.46
C GLU A 338 -8.74 -2.40 28.19
N LEU A 339 -9.01 -1.17 27.72
CA LEU A 339 -8.30 -0.58 26.58
C LEU A 339 -6.80 -0.45 26.85
N LYS A 340 -6.39 0.04 28.03
CA LYS A 340 -4.97 0.13 28.42
C LYS A 340 -4.30 -1.25 28.36
N HIS A 341 -4.89 -2.24 29.02
CA HIS A 341 -4.35 -3.60 29.03
C HIS A 341 -4.27 -4.21 27.63
N GLN A 342 -5.21 -3.88 26.74
CA GLN A 342 -5.19 -4.39 25.38
C GLN A 342 -4.10 -3.71 24.54
N LEU A 343 -3.88 -2.38 24.71
CA LEU A 343 -2.78 -1.65 24.07
C LEU A 343 -1.42 -2.19 24.51
N GLU A 344 -1.23 -2.41 25.83
CA GLU A 344 -0.01 -3.03 26.39
C GLU A 344 0.25 -4.42 25.80
N LEU A 345 -0.81 -5.24 25.69
CA LEU A 345 -0.71 -6.56 25.09
C LEU A 345 -0.24 -6.49 23.63
N TYR A 346 -0.86 -5.63 22.82
CA TYR A 346 -0.53 -5.55 21.39
C TYR A 346 0.88 -5.02 21.15
N LEU A 347 1.31 -4.00 21.89
CA LEU A 347 2.69 -3.52 21.84
C LEU A 347 3.70 -4.62 22.27
N SER A 348 3.37 -5.37 23.32
CA SER A 348 4.20 -6.50 23.79
C SER A 348 4.21 -7.65 22.78
N LEU A 349 3.09 -7.95 22.16
CA LEU A 349 2.98 -8.99 21.13
C LEU A 349 3.78 -8.62 19.88
N MET A 350 3.70 -7.39 19.40
CA MET A 350 4.48 -6.92 18.26
C MET A 350 5.99 -6.94 18.53
N LYS A 351 6.43 -6.74 19.78
CA LYS A 351 7.84 -6.88 20.18
C LYS A 351 8.29 -8.35 20.25
N LYS A 352 7.43 -9.26 20.73
CA LYS A 352 7.75 -10.69 20.85
C LYS A 352 7.59 -11.46 19.54
N PHE A 353 6.61 -11.12 18.75
CA PHE A 353 6.37 -11.59 17.40
C PHE A 353 6.66 -10.45 16.45
N SER A 354 7.95 -10.14 16.27
CA SER A 354 8.37 -9.06 15.38
C SER A 354 8.11 -9.42 13.93
N TYR A 355 7.30 -8.62 13.25
CA TYR A 355 7.05 -8.81 11.82
C TYR A 355 8.33 -8.50 11.01
N SER A 356 9.02 -7.41 11.32
CA SER A 356 10.26 -6.98 10.68
C SER A 356 11.00 -5.99 11.59
N GLU A 357 12.32 -5.92 11.45
CA GLU A 357 13.16 -4.93 12.13
C GLU A 357 12.89 -3.50 11.65
N SER A 358 12.31 -3.35 10.45
CA SER A 358 11.95 -2.05 9.89
C SER A 358 10.61 -1.51 10.41
N VAL A 359 9.83 -2.30 11.15
CA VAL A 359 8.59 -1.84 11.78
C VAL A 359 8.91 -0.90 12.94
N THR A 360 8.31 0.30 12.94
CA THR A 360 8.45 1.23 14.06
C THR A 360 7.23 1.16 14.98
N LEU A 361 7.48 1.11 16.30
CA LEU A 361 6.46 1.09 17.34
C LEU A 361 6.51 2.40 18.14
N PRO A 362 5.37 2.94 18.60
CA PRO A 362 5.36 4.11 19.46
C PRO A 362 5.93 3.75 20.84
N ASP A 363 6.85 4.58 21.34
CA ASP A 363 7.35 4.51 22.72
C ASP A 363 6.48 5.38 23.64
N TRP A 364 5.18 5.07 23.67
CA TRP A 364 4.20 5.80 24.45
C TRP A 364 3.47 4.88 25.41
N SER A 365 3.16 5.38 26.61
CA SER A 365 2.27 4.67 27.52
C SER A 365 0.85 4.61 26.96
N PRO A 366 0.05 3.58 27.29
CA PRO A 366 -1.35 3.47 26.89
C PRO A 366 -2.18 4.71 27.24
N ASP A 367 -1.92 5.32 28.40
CA ASP A 367 -2.59 6.57 28.80
C ASP A 367 -2.29 7.73 27.86
N LYS A 368 -1.05 7.83 27.38
CA LYS A 368 -0.67 8.85 26.40
C LYS A 368 -1.32 8.60 25.06
N ILE A 369 -1.39 7.33 24.62
CA ILE A 369 -2.07 6.92 23.38
C ILE A 369 -3.55 7.29 23.42
N ILE A 370 -4.25 6.99 24.53
CA ILE A 370 -5.68 7.30 24.71
C ILE A 370 -5.89 8.82 24.68
N ARG A 371 -5.14 9.59 25.50
CA ARG A 371 -5.24 11.07 25.50
C ARG A 371 -4.96 11.68 24.13
N HIS A 372 -4.06 11.09 23.36
CA HIS A 372 -3.78 11.56 22.02
C HIS A 372 -4.94 11.31 21.06
N GLY A 373 -5.59 10.14 21.15
CA GLY A 373 -6.81 9.86 20.41
C GLY A 373 -7.97 10.80 20.74
N GLU A 374 -8.11 11.17 22.03
CA GLU A 374 -9.07 12.19 22.48
C GLU A 374 -8.70 13.58 21.93
N LYS A 375 -7.41 13.97 21.96
CA LYS A 375 -6.91 15.23 21.39
C LYS A 375 -7.19 15.36 19.89
N LEU A 376 -7.08 14.27 19.14
CA LEU A 376 -7.35 14.23 17.70
C LEU A 376 -8.83 14.03 17.36
N ASP A 377 -9.71 13.95 18.37
CA ASP A 377 -11.15 13.77 18.24
C ASP A 377 -11.56 12.50 17.45
N VAL A 378 -10.74 11.42 17.59
CA VAL A 378 -11.03 10.12 16.97
C VAL A 378 -11.68 9.14 17.95
N ILE A 379 -11.61 9.42 19.24
CA ILE A 379 -12.30 8.71 20.32
C ILE A 379 -12.87 9.70 21.33
N SER A 380 -13.89 9.24 22.07
CA SER A 380 -14.50 10.01 23.15
C SER A 380 -14.56 9.20 24.43
N ARG A 381 -14.57 9.89 25.57
CA ARG A 381 -14.68 9.32 26.91
C ARG A 381 -16.02 9.67 27.52
N THR A 382 -16.69 8.68 28.08
CA THR A 382 -17.88 8.85 28.93
C THR A 382 -17.52 8.43 30.35
N SER A 383 -17.67 9.34 31.30
CA SER A 383 -17.42 9.02 32.72
C SER A 383 -18.55 8.15 33.27
N HIS A 384 -18.18 7.12 34.05
CA HIS A 384 -19.14 6.21 34.69
C HIS A 384 -18.59 5.79 36.05
N PRO A 385 -19.46 5.63 37.11
CA PRO A 385 -19.03 5.26 38.46
C PRO A 385 -18.24 3.95 38.54
N MET A 386 -18.47 3.01 37.62
CA MET A 386 -17.78 1.71 37.54
C MET A 386 -16.54 1.74 36.65
N GLY A 387 -16.08 2.93 36.24
CA GLY A 387 -14.93 3.14 35.34
C GLY A 387 -15.34 3.75 34.01
N ASP A 388 -14.52 4.64 33.49
CA ASP A 388 -14.75 5.37 32.25
C ASP A 388 -14.87 4.42 31.04
N VAL A 389 -15.72 4.80 30.08
CA VAL A 389 -15.91 4.08 28.83
C VAL A 389 -15.35 4.91 27.68
N ILE A 390 -14.46 4.30 26.90
CA ILE A 390 -13.93 4.87 25.66
C ILE A 390 -14.73 4.33 24.48
N HIS A 391 -15.10 5.22 23.58
CA HIS A 391 -15.90 4.84 22.41
C HIS A 391 -15.59 5.73 21.19
N MET A 392 -16.03 5.31 20.02
CA MET A 392 -16.04 6.11 18.80
C MET A 392 -17.44 6.13 18.19
N THR A 393 -17.71 7.15 17.35
CA THR A 393 -18.96 7.24 16.60
C THR A 393 -18.95 6.30 15.40
N GLU A 394 -20.10 5.98 14.82
CA GLU A 394 -20.20 5.19 13.58
C GLU A 394 -19.42 5.84 12.42
N HIS A 395 -19.52 7.16 12.29
CA HIS A 395 -18.79 7.92 11.28
C HIS A 395 -17.27 7.78 11.45
N THR A 396 -16.79 7.91 12.68
CA THR A 396 -15.36 7.74 13.00
C THR A 396 -14.93 6.29 12.77
N ALA A 397 -15.76 5.29 13.04
CA ALA A 397 -15.45 3.87 12.86
C ALA A 397 -15.12 3.53 11.39
N VAL A 398 -15.80 4.16 10.42
CA VAL A 398 -15.48 3.99 8.99
C VAL A 398 -14.06 4.46 8.69
N LEU A 399 -13.68 5.64 9.18
CA LEU A 399 -12.32 6.16 8.98
C LEU A 399 -11.27 5.35 9.77
N MET A 400 -11.61 4.91 10.99
CA MET A 400 -10.71 4.09 11.81
C MET A 400 -10.41 2.72 11.17
N THR A 401 -11.30 2.20 10.33
CA THR A 401 -11.02 1.01 9.52
C THR A 401 -9.78 1.22 8.63
N TYR A 402 -9.61 2.40 8.07
CA TYR A 402 -8.42 2.75 7.30
C TYR A 402 -7.14 2.64 8.15
N PHE A 403 -7.11 3.21 9.35
CA PHE A 403 -5.93 3.18 10.21
C PHE A 403 -5.64 1.78 10.76
N ARG A 404 -6.67 0.99 11.12
CA ARG A 404 -6.49 -0.43 11.48
C ARG A 404 -5.82 -1.20 10.35
N ASN A 405 -6.25 -1.00 9.12
CA ASN A 405 -5.74 -1.74 7.96
C ASN A 405 -4.27 -1.43 7.66
N ASN A 406 -3.75 -0.30 8.11
CA ASN A 406 -2.33 0.02 7.99
C ASN A 406 -1.42 -0.96 8.75
N ILE A 407 -1.92 -1.58 9.83
CA ILE A 407 -1.14 -2.48 10.71
C ILE A 407 -1.73 -3.89 10.84
N LEU A 408 -2.85 -4.18 10.15
CA LEU A 408 -3.55 -5.46 10.29
C LEU A 408 -2.65 -6.67 9.97
N HIS A 409 -1.76 -6.53 8.99
CA HIS A 409 -0.82 -7.57 8.56
C HIS A 409 0.20 -7.93 9.65
N LEU A 410 0.56 -7.00 10.54
CA LEU A 410 1.56 -7.23 11.60
C LEU A 410 1.11 -8.27 12.63
N LEU A 411 -0.19 -8.32 12.89
CA LEU A 411 -0.80 -9.25 13.85
C LEU A 411 -1.64 -10.34 13.19
N ALA A 412 -1.62 -10.44 11.86
CA ALA A 412 -2.51 -11.35 11.12
C ALA A 412 -2.37 -12.81 11.56
N VAL A 413 -1.15 -13.34 11.69
CA VAL A 413 -0.92 -14.74 12.09
C VAL A 413 -1.27 -14.97 13.56
N PRO A 414 -0.81 -14.18 14.55
CA PRO A 414 -1.25 -14.30 15.93
C PRO A 414 -2.77 -14.17 16.10
N ALA A 415 -3.41 -13.27 15.34
CA ALA A 415 -4.85 -13.07 15.38
C ALA A 415 -5.63 -14.25 14.77
N ALA A 416 -5.11 -14.85 13.69
CA ALA A 416 -5.68 -16.07 13.12
C ALA A 416 -5.58 -17.26 14.09
N VAL A 417 -4.44 -17.41 14.78
CA VAL A 417 -4.28 -18.38 15.87
C VAL A 417 -5.32 -18.13 16.96
N ALA A 418 -5.44 -16.89 17.45
CA ALA A 418 -6.41 -16.52 18.49
C ALA A 418 -7.86 -16.78 18.05
N CYS A 419 -8.17 -16.56 16.75
CA CYS A 419 -9.50 -16.78 16.18
C CYS A 419 -9.97 -18.23 16.33
N CYS A 420 -9.06 -19.22 16.25
CA CYS A 420 -9.38 -20.64 16.42
C CYS A 420 -9.88 -20.96 17.83
N PHE A 421 -9.65 -20.09 18.82
CA PHE A 421 -10.09 -20.26 20.22
C PHE A 421 -11.31 -19.43 20.61
N ILE A 422 -11.98 -18.74 19.69
CA ILE A 422 -13.17 -17.94 19.97
C ILE A 422 -14.30 -18.85 20.53
N GLN A 423 -14.56 -19.98 19.88
CA GLN A 423 -15.59 -20.93 20.30
C GLN A 423 -15.00 -22.16 21.01
N GLY A 424 -13.86 -22.67 20.54
CA GLY A 424 -13.17 -23.81 21.09
C GLY A 424 -12.42 -23.51 22.38
N ARG A 425 -12.31 -24.49 23.29
CA ARG A 425 -11.54 -24.37 24.52
C ARG A 425 -10.09 -24.81 24.34
N GLU A 426 -9.89 -25.87 23.58
CA GLU A 426 -8.60 -26.50 23.34
C GLU A 426 -8.48 -26.98 21.90
N LEU A 427 -7.25 -27.01 21.38
CA LEU A 427 -6.95 -27.46 20.04
C LEU A 427 -5.55 -28.07 20.00
N GLU A 428 -5.36 -29.12 19.22
CA GLU A 428 -4.03 -29.70 19.00
C GLU A 428 -3.17 -28.77 18.12
N HIS A 429 -1.89 -28.66 18.44
CA HIS A 429 -0.94 -27.81 17.71
C HIS A 429 -0.93 -28.11 16.20
N ALA A 430 -0.88 -29.41 15.84
CA ALA A 430 -0.87 -29.83 14.44
C ALA A 430 -2.17 -29.44 13.69
N GLU A 431 -3.32 -29.56 14.35
CA GLU A 431 -4.59 -29.17 13.78
C GLU A 431 -4.68 -27.64 13.60
N LEU A 432 -4.15 -26.88 14.56
CA LEU A 432 -4.07 -25.43 14.45
C LEU A 432 -3.21 -25.02 13.25
N GLN A 433 -2.02 -25.61 13.06
CA GLN A 433 -1.17 -25.36 11.89
C GLN A 433 -1.92 -25.69 10.60
N ARG A 434 -2.65 -26.80 10.56
CA ARG A 434 -3.46 -27.20 9.39
C ARG A 434 -4.51 -26.14 9.05
N LEU A 435 -5.22 -25.61 10.05
CA LEU A 435 -6.23 -24.56 9.85
C LEU A 435 -5.61 -23.26 9.34
N ILE A 436 -4.48 -22.84 9.92
CA ILE A 436 -3.78 -21.63 9.47
C ILE A 436 -3.27 -21.81 8.03
N ARG A 437 -2.67 -22.94 7.70
CA ARG A 437 -2.18 -23.25 6.36
C ARG A 437 -3.30 -23.20 5.32
N LEU A 438 -4.52 -23.63 5.67
CA LEU A 438 -5.68 -23.59 4.78
C LEU A 438 -6.09 -22.16 4.40
N ILE A 439 -6.08 -21.23 5.35
CA ILE A 439 -6.53 -19.84 5.12
C ILE A 439 -5.40 -18.93 4.65
N TYR A 440 -4.15 -19.30 4.86
CA TYR A 440 -2.97 -18.47 4.64
C TYR A 440 -2.83 -17.94 3.20
N PRO A 441 -3.05 -18.72 2.12
CA PRO A 441 -2.93 -18.21 0.76
C PRO A 441 -3.84 -17.01 0.48
N PHE A 442 -5.01 -16.98 1.10
CA PHE A 442 -5.98 -15.87 0.99
C PHE A 442 -5.55 -14.68 1.84
N MET A 443 -5.09 -14.93 3.07
CA MET A 443 -4.55 -13.90 3.95
C MET A 443 -3.33 -13.20 3.31
N ARG A 444 -2.39 -13.99 2.76
CA ARG A 444 -1.19 -13.49 2.10
C ARG A 444 -1.57 -12.57 0.93
N LYS A 445 -2.52 -13.00 0.11
CA LYS A 445 -3.00 -12.21 -1.05
C LYS A 445 -3.68 -10.92 -0.63
N GLU A 446 -4.54 -10.97 0.40
CA GLU A 446 -5.32 -9.81 0.84
C GLU A 446 -4.50 -8.80 1.64
N LEU A 447 -3.53 -9.25 2.43
CA LEU A 447 -2.76 -8.41 3.35
C LEU A 447 -1.32 -8.15 2.90
N CYS A 448 -0.90 -8.69 1.75
CA CYS A 448 0.49 -8.61 1.28
C CYS A 448 1.49 -9.02 2.37
N VAL A 449 1.23 -10.17 3.02
CA VAL A 449 2.08 -10.70 4.09
C VAL A 449 3.37 -11.25 3.50
N LYS A 450 4.52 -10.99 4.14
CA LYS A 450 5.86 -11.24 3.60
C LYS A 450 6.27 -12.71 3.51
N TRP A 451 5.79 -13.57 4.43
CA TRP A 451 6.24 -14.96 4.50
C TRP A 451 5.71 -15.79 3.33
N ASP A 452 6.53 -16.69 2.85
CA ASP A 452 6.11 -17.66 1.84
C ASP A 452 5.25 -18.77 2.43
N TYR A 453 4.55 -19.51 1.57
CA TYR A 453 3.68 -20.60 2.01
C TYR A 453 4.47 -21.71 2.72
N GLY A 454 5.74 -21.92 2.35
CA GLY A 454 6.63 -22.90 2.99
C GLY A 454 6.97 -22.55 4.44
N ASP A 455 7.00 -21.27 4.78
CA ASP A 455 7.44 -20.78 6.09
C ASP A 455 6.30 -20.73 7.13
N ILE A 456 5.05 -20.89 6.70
CA ILE A 456 3.88 -20.57 7.54
C ILE A 456 3.77 -21.42 8.80
N ASP A 457 4.26 -22.64 8.79
CA ASP A 457 4.23 -23.51 9.96
C ASP A 457 5.18 -23.02 11.06
N ASP A 458 6.38 -22.58 10.66
CA ASP A 458 7.36 -22.00 11.59
C ASP A 458 6.87 -20.66 12.12
N VAL A 459 6.33 -19.82 11.26
CA VAL A 459 5.72 -18.53 11.64
C VAL A 459 4.54 -18.74 12.58
N THR A 460 3.69 -19.73 12.32
CA THR A 460 2.57 -20.09 13.21
C THR A 460 3.10 -20.56 14.58
N THR A 461 4.16 -21.35 14.60
CA THR A 461 4.80 -21.79 15.84
C THR A 461 5.37 -20.62 16.64
N GLN A 462 6.05 -19.67 15.98
CA GLN A 462 6.55 -18.44 16.61
C GLN A 462 5.40 -17.59 17.20
N ALA A 463 4.29 -17.45 16.46
CA ALA A 463 3.09 -16.75 16.94
C ALA A 463 2.50 -17.43 18.19
N ILE A 464 2.40 -18.78 18.19
CA ILE A 464 1.92 -19.54 19.35
C ILE A 464 2.83 -19.32 20.55
N GLU A 465 4.17 -19.39 20.38
CA GLU A 465 5.12 -19.17 21.49
C GLU A 465 5.00 -17.76 22.06
N ALA A 466 4.81 -16.73 21.21
CA ALA A 466 4.57 -15.36 21.68
C ALA A 466 3.28 -15.27 22.53
N LEU A 467 2.20 -15.92 22.09
CA LEU A 467 0.93 -15.95 22.82
C LEU A 467 1.04 -16.71 24.15
N LEU A 468 1.84 -17.79 24.20
CA LEU A 468 2.15 -18.55 25.42
C LEU A 468 2.96 -17.70 26.40
N GLN A 469 4.01 -17.00 25.93
CA GLN A 469 4.83 -16.12 26.76
C GLN A 469 4.04 -14.95 27.37
N LEU A 470 2.98 -14.50 26.67
CA LEU A 470 2.08 -13.45 27.17
C LEU A 470 0.92 -14.02 28.01
N GLU A 471 0.92 -15.34 28.23
CA GLU A 471 -0.08 -16.06 29.02
C GLU A 471 -1.53 -15.91 28.51
N ILE A 472 -1.72 -15.46 27.27
CA ILE A 472 -3.04 -15.41 26.61
C ILE A 472 -3.39 -16.70 25.88
N LEU A 473 -2.46 -17.66 25.88
CA LEU A 473 -2.64 -19.06 25.51
C LEU A 473 -1.88 -19.91 26.53
N LYS A 474 -2.28 -21.16 26.73
CA LYS A 474 -1.64 -22.11 27.67
C LYS A 474 -1.41 -23.46 27.01
N ARG A 475 -0.37 -24.17 27.46
CA ARG A 475 -0.19 -25.58 27.11
C ARG A 475 -1.04 -26.46 28.02
N GLY A 476 -1.69 -27.48 27.45
CA GLY A 476 -2.42 -28.48 28.18
C GLY A 476 -1.51 -29.47 28.92
N ARG A 477 -2.09 -30.41 29.68
CA ARG A 477 -1.37 -31.50 30.33
C ARG A 477 -0.59 -32.35 29.29
N ASN A 478 -1.22 -32.63 28.17
CA ASN A 478 -0.53 -33.08 26.97
C ASN A 478 0.10 -31.86 26.29
N LYS A 479 1.43 -31.78 26.21
CA LYS A 479 2.18 -30.66 25.64
C LYS A 479 1.81 -30.32 24.18
N LYS A 480 1.16 -31.27 23.48
CA LYS A 480 0.64 -31.04 22.11
C LYS A 480 -0.65 -30.22 22.09
N MET A 481 -1.37 -30.16 23.20
CA MET A 481 -2.63 -29.40 23.31
C MET A 481 -2.37 -27.96 23.71
N LEU A 482 -3.07 -27.04 23.05
CA LEU A 482 -3.14 -25.62 23.34
C LEU A 482 -4.52 -25.32 23.93
N ILE A 483 -4.55 -24.54 24.99
CA ILE A 483 -5.78 -24.28 25.76
C ILE A 483 -5.93 -22.76 25.96
N ARG A 484 -7.12 -22.23 25.69
CA ARG A 484 -7.43 -20.84 26.04
C ARG A 484 -7.51 -20.66 27.56
N PRO A 485 -7.22 -19.46 28.09
CA PRO A 485 -7.43 -19.16 29.50
C PRO A 485 -8.89 -19.37 29.94
N ARG A 486 -9.09 -19.44 31.26
CA ARG A 486 -10.43 -19.62 31.84
C ARG A 486 -11.39 -18.53 31.34
N ALA A 487 -12.57 -18.93 30.91
CA ALA A 487 -13.63 -18.00 30.51
C ALA A 487 -13.91 -16.97 31.62
N GLY A 488 -14.13 -15.72 31.23
CA GLY A 488 -14.34 -14.61 32.17
C GLY A 488 -13.05 -14.01 32.76
N SER A 489 -11.86 -14.57 32.47
CA SER A 489 -10.59 -13.95 32.86
C SER A 489 -10.17 -12.84 31.90
N ALA A 490 -9.38 -11.86 32.39
CA ALA A 490 -8.82 -10.80 31.54
C ALA A 490 -8.00 -11.35 30.35
N LYS A 491 -7.26 -12.43 30.57
CA LYS A 491 -6.47 -13.10 29.52
C LYS A 491 -7.34 -13.76 28.44
N ALA A 492 -8.47 -14.36 28.83
CA ALA A 492 -9.45 -14.90 27.87
C ALA A 492 -10.09 -13.79 27.03
N TYR A 493 -10.41 -12.66 27.65
CA TYR A 493 -10.92 -11.48 26.95
C TYR A 493 -9.89 -10.93 25.97
N GLN A 494 -8.63 -10.82 26.38
CA GLN A 494 -7.53 -10.37 25.51
C GLN A 494 -7.33 -11.25 24.28
N LEU A 495 -7.39 -12.59 24.46
CA LEU A 495 -7.30 -13.56 23.35
C LEU A 495 -8.50 -13.41 22.41
N LEU A 496 -9.71 -13.29 22.97
CA LEU A 496 -10.94 -13.07 22.19
C LEU A 496 -10.83 -11.81 21.34
N MET A 497 -10.39 -10.70 21.91
CA MET A 497 -10.26 -9.43 21.20
C MET A 497 -9.24 -9.52 20.05
N LEU A 498 -8.12 -10.21 20.26
CA LEU A 498 -7.15 -10.45 19.20
C LEU A 498 -7.77 -11.26 18.05
N GLY A 499 -8.48 -12.35 18.35
CA GLY A 499 -9.15 -13.19 17.35
C GLY A 499 -10.26 -12.45 16.60
N GLN A 500 -11.02 -11.58 17.28
CA GLN A 500 -12.09 -10.79 16.66
C GLN A 500 -11.60 -9.88 15.53
N SER A 501 -10.33 -9.46 15.53
CA SER A 501 -9.76 -8.65 14.45
C SER A 501 -9.74 -9.35 13.10
N MET A 502 -9.73 -10.70 13.08
CA MET A 502 -9.71 -11.52 11.86
C MET A 502 -11.11 -11.98 11.41
N VAL A 503 -12.09 -11.93 12.29
CA VAL A 503 -13.44 -12.43 12.01
C VAL A 503 -14.08 -11.80 10.77
N PRO A 504 -14.01 -10.47 10.52
CA PRO A 504 -14.61 -9.88 9.31
C PRO A 504 -14.02 -10.43 8.01
N MET A 505 -12.74 -10.76 7.98
CA MET A 505 -12.09 -11.39 6.82
C MET A 505 -12.61 -12.80 6.59
N LEU A 506 -12.64 -13.63 7.64
CA LEU A 506 -13.12 -15.00 7.55
C LEU A 506 -14.61 -15.07 7.21
N GLN A 507 -15.42 -14.14 7.71
CA GLN A 507 -16.83 -14.02 7.35
C GLN A 507 -17.03 -13.72 5.86
N ARG A 508 -16.16 -12.88 5.24
CA ARG A 508 -16.20 -12.65 3.79
C ARG A 508 -15.87 -13.93 3.03
N PHE A 509 -14.84 -14.66 3.44
CA PHE A 509 -14.47 -15.93 2.81
C PHE A 509 -15.63 -16.93 2.91
N TYR A 510 -16.20 -17.06 4.10
CA TYR A 510 -17.36 -17.91 4.33
C TYR A 510 -18.56 -17.53 3.45
N LEU A 511 -18.84 -16.23 3.32
CA LEU A 511 -19.96 -15.73 2.52
C LEU A 511 -19.86 -16.15 1.05
N VAL A 512 -18.65 -16.04 0.45
CA VAL A 512 -18.43 -16.51 -0.93
C VAL A 512 -18.69 -18.00 -1.06
N ILE A 513 -18.15 -18.81 -0.14
CA ILE A 513 -18.34 -20.26 -0.14
C ILE A 513 -19.81 -20.63 0.07
N ALA A 514 -20.49 -19.97 1.02
CA ALA A 514 -21.90 -20.22 1.30
C ALA A 514 -22.80 -19.91 0.08
N ILE A 515 -22.54 -18.82 -0.65
CA ILE A 515 -23.29 -18.48 -1.88
C ILE A 515 -23.03 -19.52 -2.97
N LEU A 516 -21.77 -19.95 -3.17
CA LEU A 516 -21.42 -20.98 -4.15
C LEU A 516 -22.11 -22.31 -3.84
N VAL A 517 -22.10 -22.74 -2.58
CA VAL A 517 -22.76 -23.99 -2.16
C VAL A 517 -24.28 -23.89 -2.31
N HIS A 518 -24.86 -22.75 -1.99
CA HIS A 518 -26.31 -22.52 -2.09
C HIS A 518 -26.82 -22.59 -3.53
N HIS A 519 -26.13 -21.96 -4.47
CA HIS A 519 -26.54 -21.92 -5.88
C HIS A 519 -26.14 -23.17 -6.67
N GLY A 520 -25.09 -23.87 -6.26
CA GLY A 520 -24.57 -25.06 -6.93
C GLY A 520 -23.65 -24.75 -8.12
N THR A 521 -23.03 -25.82 -8.64
CA THR A 521 -22.01 -25.74 -9.71
C THR A 521 -22.60 -25.26 -11.03
N GLY A 522 -21.91 -24.35 -11.73
CA GLY A 522 -22.26 -23.89 -13.08
C GLY A 522 -23.55 -23.04 -13.16
N LYS A 523 -23.95 -22.41 -12.06
CA LYS A 523 -25.17 -21.57 -12.01
C LYS A 523 -24.88 -20.06 -11.98
N LEU A 524 -23.65 -19.67 -11.65
CA LEU A 524 -23.28 -18.27 -11.52
C LEU A 524 -22.06 -17.96 -12.40
N THR A 525 -22.14 -16.87 -13.13
CA THR A 525 -20.93 -16.24 -13.70
C THR A 525 -20.13 -15.56 -12.58
N ARG A 526 -18.84 -15.34 -12.81
CA ARG A 526 -17.98 -14.61 -11.87
C ARG A 526 -18.58 -13.26 -11.45
N GLY A 527 -19.08 -12.48 -12.42
CA GLY A 527 -19.66 -11.16 -12.14
C GLY A 527 -20.93 -11.23 -11.30
N GLN A 528 -21.78 -12.24 -11.53
CA GLN A 528 -22.97 -12.50 -10.70
C GLN A 528 -22.60 -12.91 -9.29
N LEU A 529 -21.61 -13.78 -9.12
CA LEU A 529 -21.12 -14.17 -7.79
C LEU A 529 -20.58 -12.95 -7.02
N GLU A 530 -19.72 -12.12 -7.65
CA GLU A 530 -19.19 -10.90 -7.04
C GLU A 530 -20.31 -9.94 -6.60
N ALA A 531 -21.33 -9.74 -7.46
CA ALA A 531 -22.47 -8.88 -7.15
C ALA A 531 -23.33 -9.42 -5.99
N LEU A 532 -23.62 -10.72 -5.99
CA LEU A 532 -24.37 -11.37 -4.90
C LEU A 532 -23.62 -11.30 -3.56
N CYS A 533 -22.31 -11.52 -3.58
CA CYS A 533 -21.47 -11.39 -2.38
C CYS A 533 -21.52 -9.97 -1.83
N GLN A 534 -21.36 -8.97 -2.69
CA GLN A 534 -21.43 -7.56 -2.29
C GLN A 534 -22.80 -7.21 -1.68
N GLN A 535 -23.89 -7.50 -2.39
CA GLN A 535 -25.26 -7.20 -1.92
C GLN A 535 -25.61 -7.93 -0.61
N SER A 536 -25.19 -9.19 -0.48
CA SER A 536 -25.40 -9.95 0.75
C SER A 536 -24.60 -9.37 1.91
N ALA A 537 -23.35 -8.97 1.68
CA ALA A 537 -22.52 -8.34 2.70
C ALA A 537 -23.06 -6.96 3.11
N GLU A 538 -23.51 -6.13 2.16
CA GLU A 538 -24.17 -4.84 2.44
C GLU A 538 -25.42 -5.04 3.32
N ARG A 539 -26.27 -6.00 2.98
CA ARG A 539 -27.45 -6.33 3.77
C ARG A 539 -27.09 -6.80 5.19
N LEU A 540 -26.11 -7.69 5.32
CA LEU A 540 -25.64 -8.15 6.63
C LEU A 540 -25.04 -6.99 7.45
N SER A 541 -24.30 -6.10 6.81
CA SER A 541 -23.78 -4.89 7.45
C SER A 541 -24.88 -4.01 8.03
N MET A 542 -25.97 -3.79 7.29
CA MET A 542 -27.13 -3.04 7.76
C MET A 542 -27.85 -3.73 8.95
N ILE A 543 -28.01 -5.05 8.89
CA ILE A 543 -28.73 -5.81 9.93
C ILE A 543 -27.93 -5.86 11.24
N TYR A 544 -26.62 -6.06 11.15
CA TYR A 544 -25.75 -6.31 12.30
C TYR A 544 -24.94 -5.08 12.73
N GLY A 545 -25.10 -3.93 12.07
CA GLY A 545 -24.34 -2.72 12.39
C GLY A 545 -22.84 -2.87 12.19
N LEU A 546 -22.42 -3.56 11.12
CA LEU A 546 -21.01 -3.76 10.79
C LEU A 546 -20.50 -2.53 10.02
N HIS A 547 -19.88 -1.59 10.71
CA HIS A 547 -19.42 -0.32 10.14
C HIS A 547 -18.04 -0.42 9.46
N SER A 548 -17.70 -1.59 8.88
CA SER A 548 -16.44 -1.81 8.19
C SER A 548 -16.65 -1.86 6.66
N PRO A 549 -16.22 -0.84 5.91
CA PRO A 549 -16.34 -0.81 4.45
C PRO A 549 -15.67 -2.02 3.75
N ASP A 550 -14.65 -2.60 4.39
CA ASP A 550 -13.98 -3.81 3.89
C ASP A 550 -14.92 -5.01 3.79
N PHE A 551 -15.97 -5.07 4.64
CA PHE A 551 -16.83 -6.23 4.69
C PHE A 551 -17.64 -6.42 3.40
N PHE A 552 -18.01 -5.34 2.72
CA PHE A 552 -18.75 -5.36 1.45
C PHE A 552 -17.93 -4.88 0.23
N SER A 553 -16.59 -4.86 0.34
CA SER A 553 -15.71 -4.44 -0.75
C SER A 553 -15.72 -5.43 -1.91
N LYS A 554 -16.22 -4.99 -3.07
CA LYS A 554 -16.24 -5.78 -4.32
C LYS A 554 -14.83 -6.25 -4.72
N THR A 555 -13.83 -5.42 -4.51
CA THR A 555 -12.42 -5.77 -4.85
C THR A 555 -11.93 -6.96 -4.02
N LEU A 556 -12.23 -6.98 -2.70
CA LEU A 556 -11.81 -8.08 -1.84
C LEU A 556 -12.53 -9.40 -2.18
N PHE A 557 -13.81 -9.35 -2.58
CA PHE A 557 -14.49 -10.53 -3.12
C PHE A 557 -13.87 -11.01 -4.43
N HIS A 558 -13.57 -10.08 -5.35
CA HIS A 558 -12.89 -10.38 -6.60
C HIS A 558 -11.55 -11.09 -6.36
N ASP A 559 -10.72 -10.56 -5.46
CA ASP A 559 -9.39 -11.10 -5.16
C ASP A 559 -9.48 -12.50 -4.52
N PHE A 560 -10.44 -12.71 -3.62
CA PHE A 560 -10.68 -14.02 -3.02
C PHE A 560 -11.15 -15.05 -4.06
N ILE A 561 -12.12 -14.71 -4.90
CA ILE A 561 -12.62 -15.59 -5.98
C ILE A 561 -11.51 -15.92 -6.97
N LYS A 562 -10.71 -14.91 -7.35
CA LYS A 562 -9.53 -15.12 -8.20
C LYS A 562 -8.54 -16.08 -7.56
N LYS A 563 -8.27 -15.93 -6.25
CA LYS A 563 -7.35 -16.84 -5.54
C LYS A 563 -7.88 -18.27 -5.48
N LEU A 564 -9.20 -18.47 -5.33
CA LEU A 564 -9.81 -19.81 -5.45
C LEU A 564 -9.59 -20.41 -6.83
N GLN A 565 -9.63 -19.59 -7.89
CA GLN A 565 -9.33 -20.04 -9.26
C GLN A 565 -7.83 -20.38 -9.43
N ASP A 566 -6.94 -19.53 -8.92
CA ASP A 566 -5.49 -19.75 -8.99
C ASP A 566 -5.05 -21.04 -8.23
N LEU A 567 -5.82 -21.43 -7.20
CA LEU A 567 -5.62 -22.68 -6.45
C LEU A 567 -6.39 -23.89 -7.03
N ASP A 568 -7.02 -23.73 -8.19
CA ASP A 568 -7.84 -24.77 -8.86
C ASP A 568 -9.01 -25.31 -8.02
N VAL A 569 -9.43 -24.56 -7.00
CA VAL A 569 -10.64 -24.86 -6.19
C VAL A 569 -11.91 -24.49 -6.96
N LEU A 570 -11.84 -23.43 -7.79
CA LEU A 570 -12.90 -23.02 -8.70
C LEU A 570 -12.42 -23.11 -10.15
N ARG A 571 -13.18 -23.76 -11.00
CA ARG A 571 -12.93 -23.85 -12.44
C ARG A 571 -14.05 -23.18 -13.21
N ARG A 572 -13.70 -22.55 -14.34
CA ARG A 572 -14.71 -22.07 -15.30
C ARG A 572 -15.13 -23.23 -16.19
N ASN A 573 -16.44 -23.35 -16.42
CA ASN A 573 -16.94 -24.22 -17.47
C ASN A 573 -16.80 -23.57 -18.87
N ALA A 574 -17.21 -24.29 -19.93
CA ALA A 574 -17.16 -23.79 -21.30
C ALA A 574 -17.98 -22.50 -21.52
N ASP A 575 -19.01 -22.27 -20.72
CA ASP A 575 -19.90 -21.10 -20.78
C ASP A 575 -19.39 -19.93 -19.92
N GLY A 576 -18.21 -20.06 -19.29
CA GLY A 576 -17.60 -19.03 -18.45
C GLY A 576 -18.20 -18.90 -17.04
N MET A 577 -19.03 -19.87 -16.64
CA MET A 577 -19.66 -19.99 -15.32
C MET A 577 -18.83 -20.84 -14.37
#